data_918e9bd2e01711f995125b4556d19038
#
_entry.id   918e9bd2e01711f995125b4556d19038
#
_cell.length_a   1.000
_cell.length_b   1.000
_cell.length_c   1.000
_cell.angle_alpha   90.00
_cell.angle_beta   90.00
_cell.angle_gamma   90.00
#
_symmetry.space_group_name_H-M   'P 1'
#
loop_
_entity.id
_entity.type
_entity.pdbx_description
1 polymer ?
#
loop_
_entity_poly.entity_id
_entity_poly.type
_entity_poly.pdbx_seq_one_letter_code
_entity_poly.pdbx_strand_id
1 'polypeptide(L)'
;MSEPGSPCFLTHFAVLRDPRQATKVLYPLDEILLLMLCATIAGADDFVEIGLWGSEHQDFLRRFLPYERSIPSHDTLCDVIAAIDPELFKSCFLAWVDGLRTDVPEVIAIDGKTSRRSHDRRKGRLPLHTVSAWATGQRLVLGQETVAEKSNEITAIPLLLRRLELRGALVTIDAMGTQKEIAQTIIEGGGDYVLSLKENWPATYAEVEKVFADPPAALKLQRCQTVDGDHGRIETRRHTMCHKVDWLFSDRRYPGEFQFPGLAAIGMIESETERGGGVATERRYYLCSKKLDVDTFARVVRSHWGIENGLHWVLDVVFHDDLARLRSGHGPANMAIVKHTAMNLLSQAKPITSLKNRRKRAGWNQDYLEKIIQRTA
;
A
#
# COMPACT_ATOMS: atom_id res chain seq x y z
N MET A 1 -19.39 13.78 20.46
CA MET A 1 -19.15 15.15 19.97
C MET A 1 -17.69 15.43 20.25
N SER A 2 -16.85 15.52 19.21
CA SER A 2 -15.45 15.91 19.34
C SER A 2 -15.38 17.36 19.79
N GLU A 3 -14.56 17.66 20.78
CA GLU A 3 -14.29 19.04 21.19
C GLU A 3 -13.74 19.85 19.98
N PRO A 4 -14.13 21.14 19.86
CA PRO A 4 -13.61 21.98 18.78
C PRO A 4 -12.11 22.13 18.93
N GLY A 5 -11.32 21.48 18.04
CA GLY A 5 -9.86 21.54 17.99
C GLY A 5 -9.15 20.21 17.98
N SER A 6 -9.81 19.11 18.29
CA SER A 6 -9.17 17.78 18.27
C SER A 6 -8.93 17.30 16.83
N PRO A 7 -7.70 16.84 16.47
CA PRO A 7 -7.44 16.29 15.14
C PRO A 7 -8.35 15.10 14.84
N CYS A 8 -8.97 15.08 13.66
CA CYS A 8 -9.96 14.07 13.27
C CYS A 8 -9.45 12.62 13.40
N PHE A 9 -8.17 12.37 13.14
CA PHE A 9 -7.60 11.02 13.27
C PHE A 9 -7.67 10.50 14.71
N LEU A 10 -7.50 11.33 15.76
CA LEU A 10 -7.58 10.91 17.15
C LEU A 10 -8.94 10.33 17.53
N THR A 11 -10.02 10.80 16.90
CA THR A 11 -11.37 10.26 17.12
C THR A 11 -11.45 8.77 16.75
N HIS A 12 -10.84 8.38 15.62
CA HIS A 12 -10.80 6.99 15.18
C HIS A 12 -9.87 6.12 16.04
N PHE A 13 -8.84 6.73 16.64
CA PHE A 13 -7.89 6.04 17.49
C PHE A 13 -8.28 6.06 18.99
N ALA A 14 -9.36 6.74 19.37
CA ALA A 14 -9.84 6.80 20.76
C ALA A 14 -10.29 5.44 21.34
N VAL A 15 -10.56 4.45 20.48
CA VAL A 15 -10.90 3.08 20.91
C VAL A 15 -9.67 2.23 21.30
N LEU A 16 -8.45 2.73 21.04
CA LEU A 16 -7.22 2.06 21.46
C LEU A 16 -7.14 2.01 22.97
N ARG A 17 -6.91 0.81 23.50
CA ARG A 17 -6.65 0.62 24.91
C ARG A 17 -5.17 0.87 25.19
N ASP A 18 -4.89 1.68 26.22
CA ASP A 18 -3.52 1.84 26.68
C ASP A 18 -3.03 0.49 27.24
N PRO A 19 -1.93 -0.08 26.72
CA PRO A 19 -1.41 -1.36 27.17
C PRO A 19 -0.76 -1.27 28.57
N ARG A 20 -0.52 -0.07 29.08
CA ARG A 20 0.11 0.17 30.38
C ARG A 20 -0.90 0.07 31.51
N GLN A 21 -0.42 -0.25 32.71
CA GLN A 21 -1.23 -0.20 33.93
C GLN A 21 -1.64 1.26 34.21
N ALA A 22 -2.93 1.51 34.43
CA ALA A 22 -3.48 2.87 34.59
C ALA A 22 -2.72 3.72 35.65
N THR A 23 -2.30 3.09 36.76
CA THR A 23 -1.54 3.76 37.83
C THR A 23 -0.10 4.15 37.44
N LYS A 24 0.42 3.65 36.32
CA LYS A 24 1.76 3.93 35.80
C LYS A 24 1.76 4.82 34.56
N VAL A 25 0.59 5.24 34.09
CA VAL A 25 0.46 6.11 32.92
C VAL A 25 0.76 7.55 33.34
N LEU A 26 1.94 8.04 32.97
CA LEU A 26 2.32 9.45 33.16
C LEU A 26 1.93 10.30 31.95
N TYR A 27 2.02 9.74 30.75
CA TYR A 27 1.76 10.40 29.48
C TYR A 27 0.55 9.71 28.82
N PRO A 28 -0.56 10.41 28.59
CA PRO A 28 -1.73 9.86 27.91
C PRO A 28 -1.41 9.27 26.53
N LEU A 29 -2.12 8.22 26.13
CA LEU A 29 -1.82 7.52 24.86
C LEU A 29 -2.10 8.42 23.65
N ASP A 30 -3.15 9.21 23.68
CA ASP A 30 -3.52 10.17 22.65
C ASP A 30 -2.47 11.26 22.44
N GLU A 31 -1.85 11.75 23.53
CA GLU A 31 -0.72 12.69 23.47
C GLU A 31 0.49 12.05 22.78
N ILE A 32 0.80 10.78 23.11
CA ILE A 32 1.89 10.03 22.47
C ILE A 32 1.61 9.84 20.97
N LEU A 33 0.40 9.45 20.60
CA LEU A 33 0.04 9.24 19.19
C LEU A 33 0.07 10.54 18.38
N LEU A 34 -0.42 11.64 18.96
CA LEU A 34 -0.36 12.96 18.32
C LEU A 34 1.09 13.41 18.12
N LEU A 35 1.92 13.29 19.14
CA LEU A 35 3.35 13.60 19.05
C LEU A 35 4.04 12.81 17.96
N MET A 36 3.86 11.49 17.96
CA MET A 36 4.49 10.61 16.97
C MET A 36 4.08 10.96 15.55
N LEU A 37 2.79 11.22 15.32
CA LEU A 37 2.29 11.58 14.00
C LEU A 37 2.81 12.93 13.53
N CYS A 38 2.71 13.97 14.38
CA CYS A 38 3.17 15.32 14.06
C CYS A 38 4.67 15.36 13.77
N ALA A 39 5.49 14.74 14.61
CA ALA A 39 6.93 14.68 14.43
C ALA A 39 7.31 13.88 13.14
N THR A 40 6.63 12.75 12.87
CA THR A 40 6.84 11.98 11.63
C THR A 40 6.49 12.79 10.39
N ILE A 41 5.39 13.54 10.40
CA ILE A 41 5.02 14.47 9.31
C ILE A 41 6.05 15.58 9.16
N ALA A 42 6.57 16.10 10.28
CA ALA A 42 7.54 17.21 10.31
C ALA A 42 8.98 16.81 9.95
N GLY A 43 9.29 15.51 9.85
CA GLY A 43 10.59 15.05 9.37
C GLY A 43 11.38 14.17 10.34
N ALA A 44 10.87 13.89 11.55
CA ALA A 44 11.52 12.98 12.49
C ALA A 44 11.45 11.52 11.95
N ASP A 45 12.59 10.82 12.01
CA ASP A 45 12.76 9.48 11.46
C ASP A 45 12.96 8.41 12.55
N ASP A 46 13.30 8.81 13.78
CA ASP A 46 13.46 7.92 14.95
C ASP A 46 12.87 8.52 16.22
N PHE A 47 12.86 7.74 17.31
CA PHE A 47 12.24 8.17 18.58
C PHE A 47 13.02 9.27 19.32
N VAL A 48 14.33 9.37 19.09
CA VAL A 48 15.15 10.45 19.66
C VAL A 48 14.76 11.76 18.99
N GLU A 49 14.64 11.75 17.66
CA GLU A 49 14.19 12.91 16.88
C GLU A 49 12.73 13.27 17.19
N ILE A 50 11.84 12.28 17.38
CA ILE A 50 10.44 12.52 17.81
C ILE A 50 10.41 13.23 19.18
N GLY A 51 11.18 12.75 20.15
CA GLY A 51 11.26 13.37 21.48
C GLY A 51 11.84 14.78 21.42
N LEU A 52 12.91 14.99 20.66
CA LEU A 52 13.53 16.30 20.45
C LEU A 52 12.55 17.28 19.79
N TRP A 53 11.93 16.84 18.67
CA TRP A 53 10.92 17.65 17.98
C TRP A 53 9.77 18.05 18.93
N GLY A 54 9.28 17.10 19.73
CA GLY A 54 8.22 17.35 20.70
C GLY A 54 8.60 18.40 21.74
N SER A 55 9.82 18.33 22.25
CA SER A 55 10.34 19.30 23.24
C SER A 55 10.41 20.71 22.66
N GLU A 56 10.85 20.86 21.41
CA GLU A 56 10.93 22.15 20.73
C GLU A 56 9.55 22.69 20.27
N HIS A 57 8.53 21.81 20.16
CA HIS A 57 7.21 22.16 19.64
C HIS A 57 6.08 21.91 20.65
N GLN A 58 6.39 21.90 21.95
CA GLN A 58 5.40 21.59 23.00
C GLN A 58 4.23 22.58 23.00
N ASP A 59 4.47 23.88 22.77
CA ASP A 59 3.41 24.89 22.68
C ASP A 59 2.49 24.67 21.49
N PHE A 60 3.00 24.13 20.37
CA PHE A 60 2.18 23.73 19.24
C PHE A 60 1.30 22.53 19.60
N LEU A 61 1.85 21.51 20.24
CA LEU A 61 1.12 20.30 20.65
C LEU A 61 0.02 20.62 21.66
N ARG A 62 0.26 21.57 22.56
CA ARG A 62 -0.70 22.06 23.55
C ARG A 62 -1.92 22.76 22.97
N ARG A 63 -1.91 23.11 21.69
CA ARG A 63 -3.12 23.61 20.99
C ARG A 63 -4.18 22.51 20.83
N PHE A 64 -3.81 21.25 20.94
CA PHE A 64 -4.68 20.09 20.68
C PHE A 64 -4.93 19.24 21.92
N LEU A 65 -3.90 18.97 22.73
CA LEU A 65 -3.95 18.15 23.94
C LEU A 65 -3.10 18.79 25.06
N PRO A 66 -3.38 18.47 26.35
CA PRO A 66 -2.81 19.21 27.49
C PRO A 66 -1.29 19.14 27.61
N TYR A 67 -0.67 17.97 27.41
CA TYR A 67 0.77 17.73 27.65
C TYR A 67 1.22 18.24 29.03
N GLU A 68 0.47 17.92 30.08
CA GLU A 68 0.72 18.39 31.46
C GLU A 68 2.06 17.91 32.01
N ARG A 69 2.48 16.70 31.63
CA ARG A 69 3.73 16.05 32.04
C ARG A 69 4.89 16.27 31.08
N SER A 70 4.75 17.26 30.14
CA SER A 70 5.75 17.50 29.09
C SER A 70 5.85 16.34 28.08
N ILE A 71 6.99 16.18 27.44
CA ILE A 71 7.24 15.20 26.38
C ILE A 71 7.86 13.93 26.96
N PRO A 72 7.35 12.73 26.61
CA PRO A 72 7.93 11.48 27.06
C PRO A 72 9.33 11.24 26.47
N SER A 73 10.16 10.48 27.19
CA SER A 73 11.47 10.06 26.68
C SER A 73 11.33 9.13 25.47
N HIS A 74 12.39 9.06 24.66
CA HIS A 74 12.44 8.17 23.51
C HIS A 74 12.21 6.70 23.89
N ASP A 75 12.68 6.25 25.05
CA ASP A 75 12.43 4.89 25.56
C ASP A 75 10.95 4.69 25.85
N THR A 76 10.27 5.66 26.48
CA THR A 76 8.82 5.59 26.71
C THR A 76 8.05 5.50 25.41
N LEU A 77 8.41 6.30 24.39
CA LEU A 77 7.80 6.25 23.06
C LEU A 77 7.98 4.87 22.42
N CYS A 78 9.20 4.33 22.48
CA CYS A 78 9.53 3.01 21.94
C CYS A 78 8.73 1.89 22.63
N ASP A 79 8.66 1.92 23.96
CA ASP A 79 7.96 0.91 24.75
C ASP A 79 6.44 0.93 24.50
N VAL A 80 5.84 2.13 24.42
CA VAL A 80 4.41 2.27 24.16
C VAL A 80 4.07 1.76 22.78
N ILE A 81 4.77 2.20 21.73
CA ILE A 81 4.47 1.74 20.36
C ILE A 81 4.71 0.24 20.18
N ALA A 82 5.68 -0.32 20.92
CA ALA A 82 5.95 -1.76 20.90
C ALA A 82 4.88 -2.59 21.61
N ALA A 83 4.13 -2.00 22.53
CA ALA A 83 3.12 -2.67 23.35
C ALA A 83 1.68 -2.52 22.83
N ILE A 84 1.40 -1.53 21.98
CA ILE A 84 0.05 -1.34 21.37
C ILE A 84 -0.33 -2.60 20.58
N ASP A 85 -1.59 -3.03 20.75
CA ASP A 85 -2.17 -4.12 19.97
C ASP A 85 -2.19 -3.76 18.47
N PRO A 86 -1.46 -4.50 17.61
CA PRO A 86 -1.32 -4.14 16.21
C PRO A 86 -2.62 -4.35 15.41
N GLU A 87 -3.48 -5.30 15.82
CA GLU A 87 -4.75 -5.55 15.12
C GLU A 87 -5.76 -4.44 15.38
N LEU A 88 -5.83 -3.99 16.64
CA LEU A 88 -6.69 -2.86 17.00
C LEU A 88 -6.18 -1.57 16.36
N PHE A 89 -4.84 -1.34 16.36
CA PHE A 89 -4.24 -0.16 15.73
C PHE A 89 -4.48 -0.12 14.21
N LYS A 90 -4.34 -1.26 13.56
CA LYS A 90 -4.68 -1.45 12.15
C LYS A 90 -6.16 -1.15 11.86
N SER A 91 -7.06 -1.65 12.71
CA SER A 91 -8.49 -1.41 12.58
C SER A 91 -8.86 0.07 12.69
N CYS A 92 -8.21 0.81 13.61
CA CYS A 92 -8.36 2.26 13.73
C CYS A 92 -7.89 2.99 12.47
N PHE A 93 -6.74 2.56 11.91
CA PHE A 93 -6.22 3.11 10.65
C PHE A 93 -7.18 2.90 9.49
N LEU A 94 -7.71 1.67 9.33
CA LEU A 94 -8.69 1.36 8.28
C LEU A 94 -9.95 2.23 8.40
N ALA A 95 -10.53 2.33 9.60
CA ALA A 95 -11.72 3.15 9.85
C ALA A 95 -11.45 4.64 9.55
N TRP A 96 -10.26 5.14 9.88
CA TRP A 96 -9.86 6.51 9.55
C TRP A 96 -9.70 6.72 8.04
N VAL A 97 -9.07 5.79 7.33
CA VAL A 97 -8.88 5.87 5.87
C VAL A 97 -10.23 5.81 5.13
N ASP A 98 -11.16 4.97 5.61
CA ASP A 98 -12.51 4.92 5.04
C ASP A 98 -13.23 6.27 5.14
N GLY A 99 -13.01 7.00 6.23
CA GLY A 99 -13.52 8.38 6.37
C GLY A 99 -12.82 9.40 5.45
N LEU A 100 -11.60 9.16 4.97
CA LEU A 100 -10.89 10.03 4.04
C LEU A 100 -11.33 9.85 2.57
N ARG A 101 -11.92 8.70 2.26
CA ARG A 101 -12.29 8.35 0.88
C ARG A 101 -13.60 9.03 0.49
N THR A 102 -13.59 9.67 -0.68
CA THR A 102 -14.80 10.23 -1.28
C THR A 102 -15.54 9.20 -2.13
N ASP A 103 -14.79 8.26 -2.74
CA ASP A 103 -15.31 7.26 -3.67
C ASP A 103 -14.55 5.92 -3.54
N VAL A 104 -15.14 4.85 -4.07
CA VAL A 104 -14.44 3.58 -4.24
C VAL A 104 -13.32 3.77 -5.26
N PRO A 105 -12.06 3.35 -4.94
CA PRO A 105 -10.95 3.50 -5.87
C PRO A 105 -11.17 2.68 -7.14
N GLU A 106 -10.91 3.26 -8.31
CA GLU A 106 -11.01 2.53 -9.57
C GLU A 106 -9.99 1.38 -9.62
N VAL A 107 -8.75 1.64 -9.17
CA VAL A 107 -7.66 0.64 -9.15
C VAL A 107 -7.02 0.58 -7.78
N ILE A 108 -6.95 -0.62 -7.23
CA ILE A 108 -6.23 -0.95 -5.99
C ILE A 108 -5.03 -1.83 -6.35
N ALA A 109 -3.83 -1.31 -6.18
CA ALA A 109 -2.60 -2.09 -6.33
C ALA A 109 -2.25 -2.75 -5.00
N ILE A 110 -1.92 -4.05 -5.02
CA ILE A 110 -1.44 -4.81 -3.86
C ILE A 110 0.00 -5.22 -4.13
N ASP A 111 0.87 -4.94 -3.17
CA ASP A 111 2.28 -5.32 -3.26
C ASP A 111 2.91 -5.39 -1.87
N GLY A 112 4.01 -6.14 -1.75
CA GLY A 112 4.74 -6.37 -0.52
C GLY A 112 6.01 -5.53 -0.42
N LYS A 113 6.31 -5.08 0.81
CA LYS A 113 7.54 -4.35 1.13
C LYS A 113 8.21 -4.91 2.37
N THR A 114 9.52 -5.06 2.32
CA THR A 114 10.36 -5.45 3.47
C THR A 114 11.07 -4.23 4.05
N SER A 115 10.84 -3.93 5.34
CA SER A 115 11.60 -2.93 6.09
C SER A 115 12.92 -3.55 6.57
N ARG A 116 13.98 -3.42 5.77
CA ARG A 116 15.20 -4.26 5.82
C ARG A 116 15.92 -4.28 7.16
N ARG A 117 15.97 -3.18 7.92
CA ARG A 117 16.71 -3.08 9.19
C ARG A 117 15.88 -3.37 10.45
N SER A 118 14.61 -3.74 10.30
CA SER A 118 13.73 -4.11 11.42
C SER A 118 14.03 -5.50 11.99
N HIS A 119 14.95 -6.28 11.39
CA HIS A 119 15.37 -7.60 11.86
C HIS A 119 16.13 -7.55 13.20
N ASP A 120 15.98 -8.59 14.01
CA ASP A 120 16.78 -8.81 15.23
C ASP A 120 17.49 -10.17 15.16
N ARG A 121 18.74 -10.17 14.69
CA ARG A 121 19.55 -11.39 14.56
C ARG A 121 19.78 -12.10 15.89
N ARG A 122 19.84 -11.36 17.01
CA ARG A 122 20.08 -11.95 18.34
C ARG A 122 18.88 -12.76 18.82
N LYS A 123 17.67 -12.34 18.45
CA LYS A 123 16.41 -13.01 18.77
C LYS A 123 15.87 -13.88 17.64
N GLY A 124 16.62 -14.06 16.54
CA GLY A 124 16.19 -14.81 15.37
C GLY A 124 15.01 -14.20 14.61
N ARG A 125 14.69 -12.91 14.83
CA ARG A 125 13.56 -12.23 14.20
C ARG A 125 13.92 -11.77 12.79
N LEU A 126 13.10 -12.13 11.81
CA LEU A 126 13.20 -11.66 10.42
C LEU A 126 12.79 -10.17 10.31
N PRO A 127 13.20 -9.47 9.24
CA PRO A 127 12.72 -8.12 8.98
C PRO A 127 11.22 -8.11 8.76
N LEU A 128 10.55 -7.03 9.19
CA LEU A 128 9.13 -6.82 8.94
C LEU A 128 8.88 -6.85 7.42
N HIS A 129 8.00 -7.73 7.00
CA HIS A 129 7.45 -7.76 5.65
C HIS A 129 5.97 -7.44 5.71
N THR A 130 5.52 -6.48 4.92
CA THR A 130 4.15 -5.96 4.96
C THR A 130 3.58 -5.90 3.56
N VAL A 131 2.40 -6.46 3.37
CA VAL A 131 1.61 -6.26 2.15
C VAL A 131 0.74 -5.03 2.33
N SER A 132 0.72 -4.15 1.34
CA SER A 132 -0.05 -2.91 1.36
C SER A 132 -1.05 -2.85 0.21
N ALA A 133 -2.18 -2.19 0.44
CA ALA A 133 -3.18 -1.83 -0.56
C ALA A 133 -3.09 -0.33 -0.87
N TRP A 134 -2.90 0.00 -2.13
CA TRP A 134 -2.70 1.35 -2.62
C TRP A 134 -3.78 1.76 -3.62
N ALA A 135 -4.56 2.80 -3.28
CA ALA A 135 -5.49 3.45 -4.21
C ALA A 135 -4.71 4.34 -5.18
N THR A 136 -4.47 3.86 -6.39
CA THR A 136 -3.53 4.49 -7.34
C THR A 136 -3.96 5.91 -7.75
N GLY A 137 -5.25 6.13 -8.02
CA GLY A 137 -5.80 7.42 -8.41
C GLY A 137 -5.87 8.42 -7.25
N GLN A 138 -6.24 7.97 -6.05
CA GLN A 138 -6.36 8.79 -4.85
C GLN A 138 -5.03 9.01 -4.13
N ARG A 139 -4.01 8.18 -4.45
CA ARG A 139 -2.69 8.16 -3.79
C ARG A 139 -2.79 7.97 -2.28
N LEU A 140 -3.59 6.99 -1.86
CA LEU A 140 -3.82 6.64 -0.47
C LEU A 140 -3.43 5.19 -0.20
N VAL A 141 -2.78 4.96 0.93
CA VAL A 141 -2.65 3.63 1.51
C VAL A 141 -4.00 3.28 2.14
N LEU A 142 -4.67 2.27 1.60
CA LEU A 142 -5.98 1.83 2.09
C LEU A 142 -5.88 0.93 3.31
N GLY A 143 -4.80 0.14 3.39
CA GLY A 143 -4.57 -0.80 4.46
C GLY A 143 -3.25 -1.53 4.29
N GLN A 144 -2.88 -2.25 5.33
CA GLN A 144 -1.69 -3.11 5.34
C GLN A 144 -1.94 -4.39 6.12
N GLU A 145 -1.19 -5.45 5.77
CA GLU A 145 -1.15 -6.70 6.53
C GLU A 145 0.29 -7.17 6.71
N THR A 146 0.64 -7.59 7.93
CA THR A 146 1.97 -8.12 8.21
C THR A 146 2.04 -9.57 7.77
N VAL A 147 3.07 -9.91 7.02
CA VAL A 147 3.36 -11.31 6.66
C VAL A 147 3.95 -12.00 7.89
N ALA A 148 3.31 -13.08 8.33
CA ALA A 148 3.75 -13.83 9.49
C ALA A 148 5.13 -14.48 9.25
N GLU A 149 5.94 -14.62 10.30
CA GLU A 149 7.19 -15.37 10.23
C GLU A 149 6.95 -16.78 9.67
N LYS A 150 7.78 -17.23 8.76
CA LYS A 150 7.66 -18.52 8.04
C LYS A 150 6.47 -18.61 7.06
N SER A 151 5.87 -17.49 6.69
CA SER A 151 4.81 -17.37 5.69
C SER A 151 5.27 -16.49 4.52
N ASN A 152 4.39 -16.22 3.58
CA ASN A 152 4.62 -15.37 2.41
C ASN A 152 3.42 -14.45 2.17
N GLU A 153 3.52 -13.59 1.19
CA GLU A 153 2.45 -12.65 0.81
C GLU A 153 1.14 -13.34 0.45
N ILE A 154 1.20 -14.56 -0.10
CA ILE A 154 0.02 -15.33 -0.53
C ILE A 154 -0.99 -15.51 0.61
N THR A 155 -0.51 -15.64 1.86
CA THR A 155 -1.38 -15.78 3.03
C THR A 155 -1.88 -14.46 3.60
N ALA A 156 -1.10 -13.38 3.44
CA ALA A 156 -1.46 -12.06 3.96
C ALA A 156 -2.43 -11.31 3.04
N ILE A 157 -2.31 -11.47 1.72
CA ILE A 157 -3.15 -10.79 0.73
C ILE A 157 -4.65 -11.05 0.96
N PRO A 158 -5.14 -12.29 1.14
CA PRO A 158 -6.57 -12.53 1.41
C PRO A 158 -7.07 -11.85 2.70
N LEU A 159 -6.22 -11.80 3.75
CA LEU A 159 -6.56 -11.15 5.01
C LEU A 159 -6.74 -9.63 4.81
N LEU A 160 -5.84 -9.02 4.04
CA LEU A 160 -5.93 -7.61 3.69
C LEU A 160 -7.19 -7.33 2.85
N LEU A 161 -7.42 -8.11 1.77
CA LEU A 161 -8.56 -7.92 0.86
C LEU A 161 -9.91 -8.00 1.58
N ARG A 162 -10.09 -8.93 2.53
CA ARG A 162 -11.33 -9.07 3.32
C ARG A 162 -11.65 -7.87 4.19
N ARG A 163 -10.69 -6.98 4.45
CA ARG A 163 -10.85 -5.76 5.24
C ARG A 163 -11.16 -4.53 4.40
N LEU A 164 -11.09 -4.64 3.07
CA LEU A 164 -11.26 -3.53 2.15
C LEU A 164 -12.63 -3.58 1.47
N GLU A 165 -13.21 -2.42 1.19
CA GLU A 165 -14.34 -2.30 0.25
C GLU A 165 -13.82 -2.43 -1.18
N LEU A 166 -14.13 -3.56 -1.82
CA LEU A 166 -13.63 -3.90 -3.15
C LEU A 166 -14.68 -3.70 -4.25
N ARG A 167 -15.94 -3.47 -3.90
CA ARG A 167 -17.05 -3.40 -4.86
C ARG A 167 -16.79 -2.37 -5.95
N GLY A 168 -16.73 -2.86 -7.19
CA GLY A 168 -16.47 -2.03 -8.37
C GLY A 168 -15.02 -1.63 -8.60
N ALA A 169 -14.09 -2.00 -7.70
CA ALA A 169 -12.67 -1.76 -7.87
C ALA A 169 -12.01 -2.82 -8.75
N LEU A 170 -10.93 -2.44 -9.45
CA LEU A 170 -10.00 -3.33 -10.13
C LEU A 170 -8.77 -3.55 -9.27
N VAL A 171 -8.59 -4.77 -8.77
CA VAL A 171 -7.42 -5.14 -7.97
C VAL A 171 -6.31 -5.65 -8.86
N THR A 172 -5.11 -5.08 -8.72
CA THR A 172 -3.92 -5.50 -9.46
C THR A 172 -2.89 -6.08 -8.50
N ILE A 173 -2.33 -7.24 -8.85
CA ILE A 173 -1.34 -7.95 -8.04
C ILE A 173 -0.27 -8.51 -8.96
N ASP A 174 0.96 -8.62 -8.46
CA ASP A 174 2.07 -9.24 -9.16
C ASP A 174 1.89 -10.76 -9.33
N ALA A 175 2.84 -11.42 -9.99
CA ALA A 175 2.73 -12.84 -10.28
C ALA A 175 2.77 -13.75 -9.03
N MET A 176 3.42 -13.34 -7.94
CA MET A 176 3.44 -14.11 -6.70
C MET A 176 2.03 -14.20 -6.10
N GLY A 177 1.29 -13.10 -6.13
CA GLY A 177 -0.08 -13.02 -5.66
C GLY A 177 -1.12 -13.54 -6.68
N THR A 178 -0.72 -14.02 -7.84
CA THR A 178 -1.64 -14.65 -8.80
C THR A 178 -1.99 -16.06 -8.32
N GLN A 179 -2.95 -16.13 -7.38
CA GLN A 179 -3.44 -17.34 -6.75
C GLN A 179 -4.98 -17.39 -6.83
N LYS A 180 -5.51 -18.61 -6.90
CA LYS A 180 -6.95 -18.85 -7.07
C LYS A 180 -7.77 -18.37 -5.87
N GLU A 181 -7.27 -18.59 -4.66
CA GLU A 181 -7.90 -18.13 -3.43
C GLU A 181 -7.95 -16.60 -3.37
N ILE A 182 -6.90 -15.92 -3.82
CA ILE A 182 -6.84 -14.46 -3.91
C ILE A 182 -7.86 -13.95 -4.93
N ALA A 183 -7.90 -14.55 -6.12
CA ALA A 183 -8.89 -14.23 -7.15
C ALA A 183 -10.32 -14.43 -6.64
N GLN A 184 -10.59 -15.53 -5.93
CA GLN A 184 -11.88 -15.83 -5.32
C GLN A 184 -12.26 -14.75 -4.29
N THR A 185 -11.33 -14.38 -3.40
CA THR A 185 -11.55 -13.35 -2.37
C THR A 185 -11.92 -12.00 -2.99
N ILE A 186 -11.28 -11.62 -4.12
CA ILE A 186 -11.58 -10.37 -4.83
C ILE A 186 -13.01 -10.41 -5.40
N ILE A 187 -13.39 -11.52 -6.05
CA ILE A 187 -14.72 -11.68 -6.65
C ILE A 187 -15.82 -11.69 -5.56
N GLU A 188 -15.60 -12.41 -4.47
CA GLU A 188 -16.53 -12.45 -3.32
C GLU A 188 -16.72 -11.05 -2.69
N GLY A 189 -15.66 -10.24 -2.67
CA GLY A 189 -15.72 -8.83 -2.25
C GLY A 189 -16.40 -7.88 -3.25
N GLY A 190 -16.87 -8.39 -4.40
CA GLY A 190 -17.54 -7.60 -5.44
C GLY A 190 -16.58 -6.76 -6.31
N GLY A 191 -15.28 -7.04 -6.23
CA GLY A 191 -14.24 -6.45 -7.07
C GLY A 191 -13.94 -7.28 -8.31
N ASP A 192 -13.13 -6.71 -9.19
CA ASP A 192 -12.54 -7.36 -10.36
C ASP A 192 -11.02 -7.42 -10.22
N TYR A 193 -10.36 -8.29 -10.98
CA TYR A 193 -8.92 -8.41 -10.93
C TYR A 193 -8.22 -8.28 -12.28
N VAL A 194 -6.97 -7.82 -12.24
CA VAL A 194 -5.97 -7.91 -13.30
C VAL A 194 -4.69 -8.47 -12.67
N LEU A 195 -4.46 -9.77 -12.82
CA LEU A 195 -3.36 -10.50 -12.18
C LEU A 195 -2.27 -10.82 -13.18
N SER A 196 -1.00 -10.59 -12.80
CA SER A 196 0.15 -10.92 -13.66
C SER A 196 0.36 -12.42 -13.72
N LEU A 197 0.41 -12.99 -14.92
CA LEU A 197 0.64 -14.42 -15.16
C LEU A 197 2.11 -14.66 -15.51
N LYS A 198 2.75 -15.56 -14.79
CA LYS A 198 4.12 -16.02 -15.03
C LYS A 198 4.20 -17.56 -14.92
N GLU A 199 5.41 -18.06 -14.91
CA GLU A 199 5.73 -19.50 -14.86
C GLU A 199 5.32 -20.19 -13.53
N ASN A 200 4.80 -19.47 -12.54
CA ASN A 200 4.15 -20.05 -11.37
C ASN A 200 2.86 -20.84 -11.74
N TRP A 201 2.31 -20.57 -12.94
CA TRP A 201 1.23 -21.31 -13.59
C TRP A 201 1.67 -21.82 -14.97
N PRO A 202 2.63 -22.76 -15.07
CA PRO A 202 3.35 -23.06 -16.30
C PRO A 202 2.44 -23.53 -17.44
N ALA A 203 1.43 -24.36 -17.16
CA ALA A 203 0.49 -24.83 -18.18
C ALA A 203 -0.36 -23.68 -18.73
N THR A 204 -0.95 -22.86 -17.84
CA THR A 204 -1.77 -21.70 -18.24
C THR A 204 -0.92 -20.65 -18.97
N TYR A 205 0.32 -20.43 -18.50
CA TYR A 205 1.26 -19.51 -19.14
C TYR A 205 1.56 -19.93 -20.57
N ALA A 206 1.94 -21.19 -20.78
CA ALA A 206 2.29 -21.71 -22.11
C ALA A 206 1.10 -21.65 -23.09
N GLU A 207 -0.13 -21.92 -22.61
CA GLU A 207 -1.34 -21.80 -23.44
C GLU A 207 -1.64 -20.35 -23.83
N VAL A 208 -1.56 -19.43 -22.88
CA VAL A 208 -1.77 -17.99 -23.12
C VAL A 208 -0.69 -17.44 -24.06
N GLU A 209 0.58 -17.79 -23.84
CA GLU A 209 1.69 -17.41 -24.70
C GLU A 209 1.48 -17.89 -26.14
N LYS A 210 1.09 -19.17 -26.33
CA LYS A 210 0.82 -19.75 -27.65
C LYS A 210 -0.28 -19.00 -28.39
N VAL A 211 -1.38 -18.64 -27.69
CA VAL A 211 -2.50 -17.90 -28.29
C VAL A 211 -2.09 -16.51 -28.74
N PHE A 212 -1.25 -15.80 -27.98
CA PHE A 212 -0.77 -14.48 -28.42
C PHE A 212 0.33 -14.56 -29.48
N ALA A 213 1.12 -15.63 -29.52
CA ALA A 213 2.15 -15.85 -30.53
C ALA A 213 1.55 -16.19 -31.90
N ASP A 214 0.52 -17.06 -31.95
CA ASP A 214 -0.18 -17.48 -33.15
C ASP A 214 -1.71 -17.48 -32.91
N PRO A 215 -2.33 -16.30 -32.94
CA PRO A 215 -3.75 -16.18 -32.61
C PRO A 215 -4.65 -16.83 -33.69
N PRO A 216 -5.51 -17.77 -33.28
CA PRO A 216 -6.50 -18.32 -34.20
C PRO A 216 -7.31 -17.22 -34.91
N ALA A 217 -7.57 -17.35 -36.21
CA ALA A 217 -8.28 -16.34 -37.03
C ALA A 217 -9.67 -15.97 -36.47
N ALA A 218 -10.30 -16.88 -35.71
CA ALA A 218 -11.58 -16.65 -35.02
C ALA A 218 -11.51 -15.76 -33.78
N LEU A 219 -10.30 -15.46 -33.25
CA LEU A 219 -10.12 -14.60 -32.12
C LEU A 219 -10.03 -13.13 -32.54
N LYS A 220 -10.94 -12.32 -32.00
CA LYS A 220 -10.88 -10.87 -32.15
C LYS A 220 -9.99 -10.29 -31.04
N LEU A 221 -8.83 -9.78 -31.43
CA LEU A 221 -7.90 -9.12 -30.55
C LEU A 221 -8.05 -7.60 -30.63
N GLN A 222 -8.17 -6.94 -29.49
CA GLN A 222 -8.04 -5.49 -29.38
C GLN A 222 -6.59 -5.13 -29.16
N ARG A 223 -6.10 -4.05 -29.80
CA ARG A 223 -4.70 -3.60 -29.66
C ARG A 223 -4.62 -2.10 -29.51
N CYS A 224 -3.72 -1.63 -28.64
CA CYS A 224 -3.29 -0.24 -28.58
C CYS A 224 -1.78 -0.17 -28.32
N GLN A 225 -1.20 1.01 -28.52
CA GLN A 225 0.20 1.26 -28.29
C GLN A 225 0.36 2.53 -27.49
N THR A 226 1.29 2.50 -26.51
CA THR A 226 1.73 3.67 -25.75
C THR A 226 3.24 3.82 -25.90
N VAL A 227 3.71 5.08 -25.93
CA VAL A 227 5.14 5.41 -25.99
C VAL A 227 5.45 6.36 -24.86
N ASP A 228 6.41 5.99 -24.00
CA ASP A 228 6.91 6.81 -22.91
C ASP A 228 8.38 7.13 -23.17
N GLY A 229 8.78 8.39 -22.96
CA GLY A 229 10.18 8.83 -23.02
C GLY A 229 10.60 9.45 -21.70
N ASP A 230 11.57 8.87 -20.99
CA ASP A 230 12.09 9.41 -19.75
C ASP A 230 13.55 9.00 -19.54
N HIS A 231 14.37 9.89 -18.98
CA HIS A 231 15.77 9.65 -18.63
C HIS A 231 16.64 9.04 -19.75
N GLY A 232 16.46 9.47 -21.01
CA GLY A 232 17.22 8.98 -22.15
C GLY A 232 16.86 7.54 -22.59
N ARG A 233 15.67 7.06 -22.19
CA ARG A 233 15.09 5.79 -22.57
C ARG A 233 13.76 6.04 -23.28
N ILE A 234 13.55 5.39 -24.42
CA ILE A 234 12.24 5.32 -25.08
C ILE A 234 11.68 3.93 -24.82
N GLU A 235 10.46 3.86 -24.33
CA GLU A 235 9.76 2.61 -24.07
C GLU A 235 8.45 2.59 -24.84
N THR A 236 8.36 1.69 -25.80
CA THR A 236 7.14 1.43 -26.57
C THR A 236 6.46 0.20 -25.99
N ARG A 237 5.19 0.33 -25.59
CA ARG A 237 4.37 -0.79 -25.09
C ARG A 237 3.21 -1.04 -26.03
N ARG A 238 3.12 -2.28 -26.52
CA ARG A 238 1.99 -2.78 -27.31
C ARG A 238 1.12 -3.62 -26.40
N HIS A 239 -0.13 -3.20 -26.23
CA HIS A 239 -1.12 -3.87 -25.39
C HIS A 239 -2.07 -4.66 -26.28
N THR A 240 -2.38 -5.88 -25.90
CA THR A 240 -3.30 -6.76 -26.61
C THR A 240 -4.27 -7.41 -25.63
N MET A 241 -5.57 -7.37 -25.93
CA MET A 241 -6.63 -8.02 -25.15
C MET A 241 -7.39 -9.04 -25.95
N CYS A 242 -7.69 -10.18 -25.31
CA CYS A 242 -8.56 -11.23 -25.84
C CYS A 242 -9.70 -11.51 -24.87
N HIS A 243 -10.95 -11.34 -25.30
CA HIS A 243 -12.16 -11.54 -24.49
C HIS A 243 -12.77 -12.94 -24.66
N LYS A 244 -12.23 -13.77 -25.55
CA LYS A 244 -12.69 -15.14 -25.76
C LYS A 244 -11.73 -16.10 -25.06
N VAL A 245 -12.10 -16.56 -23.88
CA VAL A 245 -11.26 -17.40 -23.01
C VAL A 245 -11.85 -18.79 -22.75
N ASP A 246 -12.98 -19.13 -23.38
CA ASP A 246 -13.70 -20.40 -23.20
C ASP A 246 -12.80 -21.62 -23.42
N TRP A 247 -11.83 -21.50 -24.32
CA TRP A 247 -10.85 -22.54 -24.63
C TRP A 247 -9.93 -22.88 -23.44
N LEU A 248 -9.75 -21.96 -22.48
CA LEU A 248 -9.03 -22.23 -21.22
C LEU A 248 -9.84 -23.11 -20.26
N PHE A 249 -11.13 -23.33 -20.53
CA PHE A 249 -12.05 -24.12 -19.72
C PHE A 249 -12.55 -25.37 -20.42
N SER A 250 -11.96 -25.75 -21.57
CA SER A 250 -12.45 -26.90 -22.37
C SER A 250 -12.25 -28.23 -21.64
N ASP A 251 -13.12 -29.21 -21.91
CA ASP A 251 -13.18 -30.57 -21.34
C ASP A 251 -11.89 -31.41 -21.52
N ARG A 252 -10.87 -30.87 -22.14
CA ARG A 252 -9.56 -31.53 -22.32
C ARG A 252 -8.67 -31.46 -21.09
N ARG A 253 -9.07 -30.69 -20.08
CA ARG A 253 -8.38 -30.61 -18.81
C ARG A 253 -8.82 -31.76 -17.88
N TYR A 254 -7.91 -32.19 -17.00
CA TYR A 254 -8.23 -33.27 -16.06
C TYR A 254 -9.43 -32.87 -15.20
N PRO A 255 -10.38 -33.82 -14.94
CA PRO A 255 -11.47 -33.57 -14.02
C PRO A 255 -10.92 -33.05 -12.66
N GLY A 256 -11.36 -31.87 -12.24
CA GLY A 256 -10.86 -31.23 -10.99
C GLY A 256 -9.74 -30.21 -11.19
N GLU A 257 -9.27 -29.95 -12.42
CA GLU A 257 -8.37 -28.83 -12.66
C GLU A 257 -9.10 -27.51 -12.37
N PHE A 258 -8.60 -26.81 -11.39
CA PHE A 258 -9.25 -25.65 -10.86
C PHE A 258 -9.07 -24.43 -11.78
N GLN A 259 -10.16 -23.83 -12.19
CA GLN A 259 -10.18 -22.62 -13.03
C GLN A 259 -9.97 -21.36 -12.19
N PHE A 260 -9.44 -20.28 -12.79
CA PHE A 260 -9.41 -18.99 -12.12
C PHE A 260 -10.83 -18.42 -12.01
N PRO A 261 -11.29 -18.12 -10.77
CA PRO A 261 -12.65 -17.64 -10.53
C PRO A 261 -12.94 -16.37 -11.33
N GLY A 262 -14.07 -16.36 -12.06
CA GLY A 262 -14.51 -15.18 -12.81
C GLY A 262 -13.65 -14.81 -14.02
N LEU A 263 -12.68 -15.63 -14.47
CA LEU A 263 -11.83 -15.30 -15.63
C LEU A 263 -12.68 -14.99 -16.86
N ALA A 264 -12.55 -13.79 -17.41
CA ALA A 264 -13.33 -13.28 -18.53
C ALA A 264 -12.50 -12.78 -19.72
N ALA A 265 -11.22 -12.50 -19.49
CA ALA A 265 -10.30 -12.02 -20.52
C ALA A 265 -8.85 -12.35 -20.18
N ILE A 266 -7.99 -12.35 -21.18
CA ILE A 266 -6.52 -12.38 -21.03
C ILE A 266 -5.92 -11.16 -21.73
N GLY A 267 -4.81 -10.66 -21.16
CA GLY A 267 -4.07 -9.54 -21.73
C GLY A 267 -2.61 -9.87 -21.96
N MET A 268 -1.99 -9.21 -22.91
CA MET A 268 -0.54 -9.23 -23.14
C MET A 268 -0.02 -7.82 -23.28
N ILE A 269 1.15 -7.57 -22.70
CA ILE A 269 1.95 -6.36 -22.96
C ILE A 269 3.28 -6.81 -23.53
N GLU A 270 3.64 -6.27 -24.70
CA GLU A 270 4.97 -6.35 -25.26
C GLU A 270 5.64 -4.99 -25.08
N SER A 271 6.69 -4.95 -24.27
CA SER A 271 7.48 -3.74 -24.02
C SER A 271 8.77 -3.81 -24.80
N GLU A 272 9.06 -2.79 -25.59
CA GLU A 272 10.29 -2.58 -26.32
C GLU A 272 11.00 -1.36 -25.75
N THR A 273 12.20 -1.56 -25.21
CA THR A 273 12.99 -0.51 -24.54
C THR A 273 14.24 -0.25 -25.33
N GLU A 274 14.40 0.98 -25.81
CA GLU A 274 15.61 1.47 -26.48
C GLU A 274 16.47 2.22 -25.45
N ARG A 275 17.72 1.76 -25.28
CA ARG A 275 18.70 2.41 -24.39
C ARG A 275 20.12 2.21 -24.92
N GLY A 276 20.86 3.32 -25.14
CA GLY A 276 22.28 3.26 -25.48
C GLY A 276 22.60 2.49 -26.77
N GLY A 277 21.67 2.46 -27.75
CA GLY A 277 21.85 1.73 -29.04
C GLY A 277 21.46 0.25 -28.97
N GLY A 278 20.95 -0.25 -27.85
CA GLY A 278 20.37 -1.59 -27.71
C GLY A 278 18.86 -1.55 -27.58
N VAL A 279 18.20 -2.58 -28.08
CA VAL A 279 16.75 -2.80 -27.95
C VAL A 279 16.51 -4.07 -27.14
N ALA A 280 15.74 -3.95 -26.06
CA ALA A 280 15.29 -5.11 -25.27
C ALA A 280 13.78 -5.25 -25.37
N THR A 281 13.31 -6.47 -25.62
CA THR A 281 11.87 -6.79 -25.70
C THR A 281 11.50 -7.72 -24.57
N GLU A 282 10.40 -7.41 -23.88
CA GLU A 282 9.82 -8.22 -22.80
C GLU A 282 8.32 -8.40 -23.05
N ARG A 283 7.80 -9.62 -22.81
CA ARG A 283 6.37 -9.93 -22.84
C ARG A 283 5.87 -10.27 -21.45
N ARG A 284 4.69 -9.74 -21.10
CA ARG A 284 4.00 -10.01 -19.85
C ARG A 284 2.55 -10.35 -20.14
N TYR A 285 2.04 -11.37 -19.45
CA TYR A 285 0.67 -11.84 -19.63
C TYR A 285 -0.15 -11.59 -18.37
N TYR A 286 -1.47 -11.45 -18.56
CA TYR A 286 -2.39 -11.10 -17.48
C TYR A 286 -3.70 -11.89 -17.60
N LEU A 287 -4.25 -12.24 -16.43
CA LEU A 287 -5.58 -12.81 -16.25
C LEU A 287 -6.51 -11.71 -15.74
N CYS A 288 -7.69 -11.56 -16.36
CA CYS A 288 -8.66 -10.52 -16.02
C CYS A 288 -10.04 -11.12 -15.75
N SER A 289 -10.68 -10.74 -14.65
CA SER A 289 -12.07 -11.14 -14.36
C SER A 289 -13.11 -10.32 -15.13
N LYS A 290 -12.69 -9.20 -15.73
CA LYS A 290 -13.55 -8.28 -16.47
C LYS A 290 -13.09 -8.13 -17.90
N LYS A 291 -14.05 -8.02 -18.83
CA LYS A 291 -13.80 -7.69 -20.25
C LYS A 291 -13.51 -6.20 -20.38
N LEU A 292 -12.28 -5.80 -20.05
CA LEU A 292 -11.81 -4.43 -20.21
C LEU A 292 -11.58 -4.12 -21.69
N ASP A 293 -11.86 -2.88 -22.13
CA ASP A 293 -11.27 -2.40 -23.36
C ASP A 293 -9.74 -2.26 -23.23
N VAL A 294 -9.04 -2.29 -24.35
CA VAL A 294 -7.57 -2.34 -24.34
C VAL A 294 -6.91 -1.09 -23.77
N ASP A 295 -7.53 0.08 -23.88
CA ASP A 295 -6.99 1.34 -23.33
C ASP A 295 -7.14 1.36 -21.81
N THR A 296 -8.26 0.91 -21.28
CA THR A 296 -8.47 0.71 -19.84
C THR A 296 -7.49 -0.33 -19.29
N PHE A 297 -7.30 -1.46 -19.97
CA PHE A 297 -6.29 -2.46 -19.57
C PHE A 297 -4.88 -1.86 -19.49
N ALA A 298 -4.46 -1.11 -20.55
CA ALA A 298 -3.17 -0.45 -20.58
C ALA A 298 -2.97 0.50 -19.39
N ARG A 299 -3.99 1.32 -19.07
CA ARG A 299 -3.99 2.25 -17.96
C ARG A 299 -3.93 1.53 -16.60
N VAL A 300 -4.72 0.48 -16.42
CA VAL A 300 -4.79 -0.31 -15.18
C VAL A 300 -3.45 -0.97 -14.87
N VAL A 301 -2.87 -1.67 -15.85
CA VAL A 301 -1.56 -2.32 -15.64
C VAL A 301 -0.46 -1.29 -15.39
N ARG A 302 -0.49 -0.15 -16.10
CA ARG A 302 0.48 0.93 -15.84
C ARG A 302 0.34 1.51 -14.44
N SER A 303 -0.88 1.63 -13.94
CA SER A 303 -1.16 2.20 -12.62
C SER A 303 -0.69 1.30 -11.47
N HIS A 304 -0.53 -0.02 -11.68
CA HIS A 304 0.04 -0.94 -10.68
C HIS A 304 1.42 -0.47 -10.19
N TRP A 305 2.27 0.02 -11.12
CA TRP A 305 3.59 0.57 -10.76
C TRP A 305 3.51 1.82 -9.86
N GLY A 306 2.30 2.37 -9.70
CA GLY A 306 2.05 3.47 -8.78
C GLY A 306 2.33 3.11 -7.32
N ILE A 307 2.19 1.84 -6.92
CA ILE A 307 2.51 1.39 -5.55
C ILE A 307 4.02 1.44 -5.30
N GLU A 308 4.83 1.00 -6.27
CA GLU A 308 6.30 1.04 -6.16
C GLU A 308 6.81 2.49 -6.05
N ASN A 309 6.39 3.37 -6.97
CA ASN A 309 6.87 4.73 -7.05
C ASN A 309 6.17 5.68 -6.06
N GLY A 310 4.90 5.45 -5.79
CA GLY A 310 4.05 6.30 -4.96
C GLY A 310 4.08 5.94 -3.48
N LEU A 311 4.30 4.67 -3.14
CA LEU A 311 4.33 4.17 -1.76
C LEU A 311 5.74 3.71 -1.36
N HIS A 312 6.27 2.64 -1.96
CA HIS A 312 7.49 1.99 -1.49
C HIS A 312 8.71 2.90 -1.59
N TRP A 313 8.93 3.51 -2.75
CA TRP A 313 10.01 4.49 -2.94
C TRP A 313 9.89 5.69 -1.99
N VAL A 314 8.67 6.18 -1.76
CA VAL A 314 8.43 7.30 -0.85
C VAL A 314 8.75 6.90 0.59
N LEU A 315 8.35 5.71 1.04
CA LEU A 315 8.71 5.21 2.37
C LEU A 315 10.22 5.13 2.55
N ASP A 316 10.96 4.66 1.52
CA ASP A 316 12.41 4.51 1.62
C ASP A 316 13.18 5.83 1.52
N VAL A 317 12.79 6.70 0.60
CA VAL A 317 13.56 7.93 0.29
C VAL A 317 13.10 9.14 1.11
N VAL A 318 11.82 9.18 1.50
CA VAL A 318 11.26 10.33 2.23
C VAL A 318 11.10 10.03 3.72
N PHE A 319 10.70 8.81 4.11
CA PHE A 319 10.51 8.39 5.50
C PHE A 319 11.64 7.50 6.03
N HIS A 320 12.68 7.26 5.26
CA HIS A 320 13.85 6.47 5.61
C HIS A 320 13.50 5.09 6.22
N ASP A 321 12.45 4.44 5.70
CA ASP A 321 11.90 3.20 6.28
C ASP A 321 12.92 2.07 6.36
N ASP A 322 13.71 1.88 5.31
CA ASP A 322 14.77 0.89 5.25
C ASP A 322 15.93 1.16 6.25
N LEU A 323 16.02 2.36 6.81
CA LEU A 323 17.03 2.72 7.82
C LEU A 323 16.50 2.57 9.25
N ALA A 324 15.19 2.44 9.44
CA ALA A 324 14.57 2.30 10.77
C ALA A 324 15.04 1.03 11.49
N ARG A 325 15.50 1.21 12.74
CA ARG A 325 16.04 0.12 13.58
C ARG A 325 15.10 -0.34 14.69
N LEU A 326 13.84 0.01 14.61
CA LEU A 326 12.83 -0.46 15.55
C LEU A 326 12.68 -1.98 15.45
N ARG A 327 12.80 -2.71 16.57
CA ARG A 327 12.86 -4.17 16.62
C ARG A 327 12.02 -4.80 17.73
N SER A 328 11.55 -3.98 18.69
CA SER A 328 10.85 -4.45 19.88
C SER A 328 9.37 -4.67 19.64
N GLY A 329 8.85 -5.78 20.13
CA GLY A 329 7.41 -6.08 20.18
C GLY A 329 6.71 -5.89 18.85
N HIS A 330 5.58 -5.19 18.88
CA HIS A 330 4.79 -4.80 17.71
C HIS A 330 5.25 -3.48 17.09
N GLY A 331 6.30 -2.86 17.65
CA GLY A 331 6.80 -1.54 17.23
C GLY A 331 6.99 -1.37 15.73
N PRO A 332 7.67 -2.29 15.00
CA PRO A 332 7.84 -2.15 13.55
C PRO A 332 6.51 -2.05 12.79
N ALA A 333 5.55 -2.93 13.09
CA ALA A 333 4.24 -2.95 12.44
C ALA A 333 3.41 -1.71 12.77
N ASN A 334 3.42 -1.28 14.04
CA ASN A 334 2.71 -0.09 14.49
C ASN A 334 3.32 1.20 13.92
N MET A 335 4.66 1.29 13.83
CA MET A 335 5.32 2.45 13.21
C MET A 335 5.07 2.53 11.71
N ALA A 336 4.91 1.41 11.01
CA ALA A 336 4.47 1.40 9.63
C ALA A 336 3.08 2.05 9.46
N ILE A 337 2.14 1.80 10.39
CA ILE A 337 0.82 2.46 10.40
C ILE A 337 0.98 3.98 10.61
N VAL A 338 1.83 4.42 11.54
CA VAL A 338 2.10 5.86 11.76
C VAL A 338 2.65 6.51 10.49
N LYS A 339 3.61 5.87 9.81
CA LYS A 339 4.17 6.37 8.54
C LYS A 339 3.12 6.41 7.43
N HIS A 340 2.27 5.38 7.30
CA HIS A 340 1.18 5.37 6.32
C HIS A 340 0.15 6.46 6.60
N THR A 341 -0.18 6.70 7.89
CA THR A 341 -1.06 7.82 8.30
C THR A 341 -0.45 9.16 7.90
N ALA A 342 0.82 9.38 8.23
CA ALA A 342 1.55 10.60 7.86
C ALA A 342 1.61 10.80 6.34
N MET A 343 1.85 9.73 5.60
CA MET A 343 1.90 9.75 4.14
C MET A 343 0.55 10.08 3.52
N ASN A 344 -0.54 9.48 4.01
CA ASN A 344 -1.90 9.76 3.54
C ASN A 344 -2.25 11.24 3.76
N LEU A 345 -2.00 11.79 4.94
CA LEU A 345 -2.21 13.20 5.24
C LEU A 345 -1.40 14.13 4.34
N LEU A 346 -0.10 13.83 4.18
CA LEU A 346 0.78 14.61 3.28
C LEU A 346 0.36 14.50 1.81
N SER A 347 -0.14 13.35 1.36
CA SER A 347 -0.58 13.15 -0.03
C SER A 347 -1.77 14.02 -0.38
N GLN A 348 -2.64 14.29 0.59
CA GLN A 348 -3.81 15.14 0.44
C GLN A 348 -3.53 16.64 0.65
N ALA A 349 -2.35 17.01 1.17
CA ALA A 349 -2.03 18.39 1.52
C ALA A 349 -1.80 19.29 0.28
N LYS A 350 -2.20 20.54 0.36
CA LYS A 350 -1.97 21.58 -0.67
C LYS A 350 -0.90 22.58 -0.21
N PRO A 351 -0.16 23.22 -1.11
CA PRO A 351 -0.17 23.04 -2.57
C PRO A 351 0.43 21.71 -3.01
N ILE A 352 0.05 21.25 -4.22
CA ILE A 352 0.55 20.01 -4.80
C ILE A 352 2.00 20.19 -5.23
N THR A 353 2.92 19.69 -4.39
CA THR A 353 4.37 19.59 -4.66
C THR A 353 4.82 18.18 -4.37
N SER A 354 6.11 17.85 -4.51
CA SER A 354 6.62 16.54 -4.12
C SER A 354 6.36 16.27 -2.62
N LEU A 355 6.10 15.03 -2.26
CA LEU A 355 5.82 14.64 -0.87
C LEU A 355 6.99 15.00 0.06
N LYS A 356 8.23 14.85 -0.42
CA LYS A 356 9.44 15.32 0.25
C LYS A 356 9.37 16.82 0.62
N ASN A 357 8.93 17.66 -0.32
CA ASN A 357 8.83 19.10 -0.07
C ASN A 357 7.69 19.45 0.88
N ARG A 358 6.56 18.73 0.82
CA ARG A 358 5.46 18.90 1.78
C ARG A 358 5.90 18.52 3.20
N ARG A 359 6.64 17.40 3.35
CA ARG A 359 7.21 16.96 4.64
C ARG A 359 8.17 18.00 5.21
N LYS A 360 9.11 18.53 4.41
CA LYS A 360 10.01 19.63 4.82
C LYS A 360 9.23 20.87 5.22
N ARG A 361 8.22 21.27 4.44
CA ARG A 361 7.41 22.44 4.74
C ARG A 361 6.66 22.27 6.05
N ALA A 362 6.15 21.09 6.35
CA ALA A 362 5.50 20.80 7.64
C ALA A 362 6.46 20.96 8.82
N GLY A 363 7.74 20.57 8.66
CA GLY A 363 8.78 20.78 9.68
C GLY A 363 9.17 22.24 9.89
N TRP A 364 9.02 23.09 8.87
CA TRP A 364 9.39 24.51 8.94
C TRP A 364 8.23 25.44 9.29
N ASN A 365 6.98 25.02 9.13
CA ASN A 365 5.81 25.87 9.26
C ASN A 365 4.69 25.15 10.02
N GLN A 366 4.49 25.57 11.27
CA GLN A 366 3.50 24.99 12.18
C GLN A 366 2.06 25.19 11.68
N ASP A 367 1.73 26.34 11.07
CA ASP A 367 0.38 26.57 10.52
C ASP A 367 0.08 25.64 9.35
N TYR A 368 1.12 25.26 8.59
CA TYR A 368 0.97 24.27 7.52
C TYR A 368 0.80 22.86 8.11
N LEU A 369 1.55 22.50 9.14
CA LEU A 369 1.41 21.24 9.87
C LEU A 369 0.01 21.14 10.49
N GLU A 370 -0.46 22.18 11.14
CA GLU A 370 -1.80 22.26 11.74
C GLU A 370 -2.89 21.99 10.69
N LYS A 371 -2.81 22.63 9.52
CA LYS A 371 -3.74 22.39 8.40
C LYS A 371 -3.72 20.94 7.89
N ILE A 372 -2.59 20.25 8.01
CA ILE A 372 -2.48 18.84 7.62
C ILE A 372 -3.21 17.94 8.61
N ILE A 373 -2.97 18.14 9.93
CA ILE A 373 -3.49 17.25 10.97
C ILE A 373 -4.96 17.51 11.32
N GLN A 374 -5.45 18.76 11.14
CA GLN A 374 -6.87 19.12 11.36
C GLN A 374 -7.78 18.74 10.21
N ARG A 375 -7.24 18.19 9.13
CA ARG A 375 -8.05 17.82 7.98
C ARG A 375 -9.08 16.78 8.40
N THR A 376 -10.34 17.19 8.37
CA THR A 376 -11.48 16.29 8.49
C THR A 376 -11.57 15.41 7.25
N ALA A 377 -11.93 14.16 7.48
CA ALA A 377 -12.36 13.24 6.45
C ALA A 377 -13.58 13.78 5.70
#